data_4f960b4004f71adb92fe9a05ab730e01
#
_entry.id   4f960b4004f71adb92fe9a05ab730e01
#
_cell.length_a   1.000
_cell.length_b   1.000
_cell.length_c   1.000
_cell.angle_alpha   90.00
_cell.angle_beta   90.00
_cell.angle_gamma   90.00
#
_symmetry.space_group_name_H-M   'P 1'
#
loop_
_entity.id
_entity.type
_entity.pdbx_description
1 polymer ?
#
loop_
_entity_poly.entity_id
_entity_poly.type
_entity_poly.pdbx_seq_one_letter_code
_entity_poly.pdbx_strand_id
1 'polypeptide(L)'
;LIRLTQMFVFEKQEDIKNRVIGEFKDYPLAHMFGKNLINAQGQTVLALPPLDIQNPEKDPYLLELHMYQNALEKQKISGDIWMKNALAILRDTYVVDNSMLDFLVKDNPIIPEGREHIFQSALRMFLNGEFYEAMHILAPQVENLFRNIAKEVGGLTVTLKDDGSSMEKVLSSILSLPELLDCYDNDILFTFRGLLNEQAGANIRNEIAHGIISEYACSTGVCLYFGVAVIKLLSLTSVSCYQILKNSKKLKHFEVPKKDALKVIH
;
A
#
# COMPACT_ATOMS: atom_id res chain seq x y z
N LEU A 1 -14.64 -6.12 10.94
CA LEU A 1 -13.78 -5.22 10.20
C LEU A 1 -12.75 -4.53 11.12
N ILE A 2 -13.18 -3.88 12.22
CA ILE A 2 -12.27 -3.19 13.16
C ILE A 2 -11.18 -4.14 13.70
N ARG A 3 -11.51 -5.40 14.01
CA ARG A 3 -10.49 -6.39 14.43
C ARG A 3 -9.45 -6.65 13.34
N LEU A 4 -9.87 -6.71 12.08
CA LEU A 4 -8.96 -6.88 10.95
C LEU A 4 -7.95 -5.73 10.88
N THR A 5 -8.42 -4.47 11.03
CA THR A 5 -7.52 -3.30 11.03
C THR A 5 -6.57 -3.27 12.24
N GLN A 6 -6.97 -3.81 13.38
CA GLN A 6 -6.10 -3.90 14.57
C GLN A 6 -5.01 -4.97 14.42
N MET A 7 -5.30 -6.06 13.72
CA MET A 7 -4.34 -7.15 13.49
C MET A 7 -3.35 -6.83 12.36
N PHE A 8 -3.72 -5.96 11.44
CA PHE A 8 -2.85 -5.53 10.35
C PHE A 8 -1.90 -4.43 10.84
N VAL A 9 -0.61 -4.64 10.62
CA VAL A 9 0.45 -3.67 10.91
C VAL A 9 1.30 -3.50 9.66
N PHE A 10 1.60 -2.26 9.29
CA PHE A 10 2.60 -1.98 8.26
C PHE A 10 3.97 -2.41 8.77
N GLU A 11 4.71 -3.14 7.95
CA GLU A 11 6.05 -3.59 8.32
C GLU A 11 7.03 -2.43 8.26
N LYS A 12 7.91 -2.34 9.26
CA LYS A 12 8.93 -1.30 9.31
C LYS A 12 10.00 -1.54 8.24
N GLN A 13 10.37 -0.49 7.53
CA GLN A 13 11.46 -0.55 6.54
C GLN A 13 12.76 -1.08 7.14
N GLU A 14 13.06 -0.67 8.38
CA GLU A 14 14.27 -1.12 9.07
C GLU A 14 14.25 -2.65 9.32
N ASP A 15 13.11 -3.23 9.66
CA ASP A 15 12.97 -4.68 9.85
C ASP A 15 13.15 -5.43 8.52
N ILE A 16 12.60 -4.88 7.42
CA ILE A 16 12.78 -5.43 6.07
C ILE A 16 14.25 -5.36 5.66
N LYS A 17 14.89 -4.20 5.86
CA LYS A 17 16.31 -3.98 5.58
C LYS A 17 17.20 -4.98 6.33
N ASN A 18 16.99 -5.11 7.64
CA ASN A 18 17.74 -6.02 8.48
C ASN A 18 17.57 -7.48 8.04
N ARG A 19 16.37 -7.86 7.64
CA ARG A 19 16.09 -9.21 7.10
C ARG A 19 16.83 -9.45 5.78
N VAL A 20 16.76 -8.50 4.83
CA VAL A 20 17.48 -8.60 3.56
C VAL A 20 18.98 -8.75 3.79
N ILE A 21 19.58 -7.88 4.61
CA ILE A 21 21.00 -7.94 4.91
C ILE A 21 21.36 -9.26 5.62
N GLY A 22 20.51 -9.73 6.53
CA GLY A 22 20.67 -11.02 7.20
C GLY A 22 20.67 -12.19 6.22
N GLU A 23 19.69 -12.25 5.32
CA GLU A 23 19.58 -13.31 4.30
C GLU A 23 20.82 -13.38 3.38
N PHE A 24 21.35 -12.23 2.97
CA PHE A 24 22.58 -12.18 2.17
C PHE A 24 23.83 -12.67 2.94
N LYS A 25 23.90 -12.41 4.25
CA LYS A 25 24.99 -12.88 5.10
C LYS A 25 24.88 -14.36 5.44
N ASP A 26 23.66 -14.83 5.75
CA ASP A 26 23.43 -16.20 6.21
C ASP A 26 23.40 -17.21 5.05
N TYR A 27 22.98 -16.77 3.85
CA TYR A 27 22.83 -17.62 2.66
C TYR A 27 23.56 -17.02 1.43
N PRO A 28 24.87 -16.75 1.50
CA PRO A 28 25.60 -16.02 0.46
C PRO A 28 25.54 -16.72 -0.92
N LEU A 29 25.55 -18.05 -0.95
CA LEU A 29 25.47 -18.80 -2.21
C LEU A 29 24.12 -18.64 -2.92
N ALA A 30 23.02 -18.52 -2.17
CA ALA A 30 21.68 -18.30 -2.74
C ALA A 30 21.53 -16.92 -3.39
N HIS A 31 22.36 -15.96 -2.95
CA HIS A 31 22.31 -14.58 -3.39
C HIS A 31 23.51 -14.15 -4.26
N MET A 32 24.37 -15.10 -4.64
CA MET A 32 25.56 -14.80 -5.46
C MET A 32 25.19 -14.34 -6.88
N PHE A 33 24.03 -14.76 -7.40
CA PHE A 33 23.59 -14.44 -8.74
C PHE A 33 22.44 -13.45 -8.71
N GLY A 34 22.38 -12.58 -9.73
CA GLY A 34 21.22 -11.73 -9.94
C GLY A 34 19.95 -12.54 -10.28
N LYS A 35 18.80 -11.91 -10.09
CA LYS A 35 17.49 -12.48 -10.40
C LYS A 35 16.85 -11.69 -11.54
N ASN A 36 16.21 -12.38 -12.49
CA ASN A 36 15.33 -11.75 -13.45
C ASN A 36 13.89 -11.86 -12.95
N LEU A 37 13.26 -10.72 -12.70
CA LEU A 37 11.83 -10.67 -12.36
C LEU A 37 11.04 -10.71 -13.67
N ILE A 38 10.12 -11.66 -13.77
CA ILE A 38 9.31 -11.91 -14.96
C ILE A 38 7.83 -11.62 -14.67
N ASN A 39 7.14 -11.04 -15.65
CA ASN A 39 5.68 -10.85 -15.58
C ASN A 39 4.93 -12.15 -15.95
N ALA A 40 3.59 -12.08 -15.91
CA ALA A 40 2.73 -13.22 -16.27
C ALA A 40 2.87 -13.68 -17.73
N GLN A 41 3.42 -12.84 -18.62
CA GLN A 41 3.69 -13.14 -20.01
C GLN A 41 5.11 -13.73 -20.25
N GLY A 42 5.88 -13.95 -19.18
CA GLY A 42 7.24 -14.47 -19.26
C GLY A 42 8.31 -13.44 -19.69
N GLN A 43 7.96 -12.16 -19.73
CA GLN A 43 8.89 -11.10 -20.08
C GLN A 43 9.66 -10.64 -18.84
N THR A 44 10.97 -10.42 -18.99
CA THR A 44 11.79 -9.80 -17.92
C THR A 44 11.38 -8.34 -17.76
N VAL A 45 10.84 -8.00 -16.59
CA VAL A 45 10.43 -6.63 -16.22
C VAL A 45 11.54 -5.90 -15.47
N LEU A 46 12.39 -6.64 -14.75
CA LEU A 46 13.52 -6.08 -14.02
C LEU A 46 14.62 -7.13 -13.89
N ALA A 47 15.86 -6.74 -14.21
CA ALA A 47 17.05 -7.49 -13.84
C ALA A 47 17.55 -6.95 -12.48
N LEU A 48 17.52 -7.79 -11.45
CA LEU A 48 17.93 -7.44 -10.09
C LEU A 48 19.33 -8.04 -9.82
N PRO A 49 20.41 -7.23 -9.83
CA PRO A 49 21.75 -7.71 -9.50
C PRO A 49 21.86 -8.17 -8.04
N PRO A 50 22.85 -9.00 -7.69
CA PRO A 50 23.13 -9.32 -6.29
C PRO A 50 23.65 -8.08 -5.55
N LEU A 51 23.39 -8.02 -4.23
CA LEU A 51 24.05 -7.03 -3.37
C LEU A 51 25.51 -7.41 -3.12
N ASP A 52 26.32 -6.40 -2.82
CA ASP A 52 27.66 -6.63 -2.28
C ASP A 52 27.56 -7.24 -0.88
N ILE A 53 27.95 -8.51 -0.73
CA ILE A 53 27.85 -9.25 0.55
C ILE A 53 28.67 -8.61 1.67
N GLN A 54 29.80 -7.98 1.31
CA GLN A 54 30.68 -7.33 2.30
C GLN A 54 30.15 -5.95 2.69
N ASN A 55 29.47 -5.25 1.78
CA ASN A 55 28.88 -3.95 2.02
C ASN A 55 27.51 -3.83 1.34
N PRO A 56 26.44 -4.45 1.87
CA PRO A 56 25.13 -4.44 1.26
C PRO A 56 24.51 -3.03 1.10
N GLU A 57 24.96 -2.07 1.90
CA GLU A 57 24.49 -0.68 1.87
C GLU A 57 25.28 0.22 0.89
N LYS A 58 26.25 -0.33 0.17
CA LYS A 58 27.07 0.40 -0.81
C LYS A 58 26.21 1.03 -1.91
N ASP A 59 25.14 0.36 -2.31
CA ASP A 59 24.16 0.86 -3.28
C ASP A 59 22.77 0.89 -2.59
N PRO A 60 22.37 2.05 -2.05
CA PRO A 60 21.09 2.18 -1.36
C PRO A 60 19.87 1.90 -2.26
N TYR A 61 19.96 2.26 -3.55
CA TYR A 61 18.89 2.00 -4.50
C TYR A 61 18.73 0.49 -4.78
N LEU A 62 19.82 -0.20 -4.99
CA LEU A 62 19.79 -1.66 -5.19
C LEU A 62 19.28 -2.38 -3.94
N LEU A 63 19.72 -1.93 -2.76
CA LEU A 63 19.20 -2.44 -1.49
C LEU A 63 17.69 -2.25 -1.37
N GLU A 64 17.17 -1.07 -1.73
CA GLU A 64 15.74 -0.79 -1.72
C GLU A 64 14.96 -1.72 -2.66
N LEU A 65 15.47 -2.02 -3.86
CA LEU A 65 14.86 -3.00 -4.77
C LEU A 65 14.77 -4.40 -4.14
N HIS A 66 15.82 -4.85 -3.46
CA HIS A 66 15.80 -6.11 -2.71
C HIS A 66 14.82 -6.08 -1.54
N MET A 67 14.67 -4.94 -0.86
CA MET A 67 13.68 -4.75 0.19
C MET A 67 12.25 -4.88 -0.35
N TYR A 68 11.93 -4.31 -1.53
CA TYR A 68 10.62 -4.49 -2.17
C TYR A 68 10.34 -5.95 -2.51
N GLN A 69 11.33 -6.68 -3.04
CA GLN A 69 11.16 -8.11 -3.32
C GLN A 69 10.89 -8.92 -2.06
N ASN A 70 11.66 -8.69 -1.01
CA ASN A 70 11.49 -9.36 0.27
C ASN A 70 10.12 -9.05 0.91
N ALA A 71 9.72 -7.76 0.89
CA ALA A 71 8.39 -7.35 1.35
C ALA A 71 7.26 -8.02 0.54
N LEU A 72 7.39 -8.08 -0.79
CA LEU A 72 6.41 -8.70 -1.68
C LEU A 72 6.17 -10.18 -1.35
N GLU A 73 7.24 -10.95 -1.11
CA GLU A 73 7.13 -12.36 -0.73
C GLU A 73 6.34 -12.54 0.57
N LYS A 74 6.64 -11.74 1.58
CA LYS A 74 5.92 -11.75 2.86
C LYS A 74 4.47 -11.30 2.72
N GLN A 75 4.22 -10.28 1.91
CA GLN A 75 2.88 -9.76 1.62
C GLN A 75 2.01 -10.82 0.92
N LYS A 76 2.56 -11.55 -0.05
CA LYS A 76 1.90 -12.69 -0.71
C LYS A 76 1.50 -13.77 0.30
N ILE A 77 2.44 -14.21 1.12
CA ILE A 77 2.20 -15.24 2.15
C ILE A 77 1.13 -14.75 3.15
N SER A 78 1.25 -13.53 3.64
CA SER A 78 0.30 -12.94 4.59
C SER A 78 -1.11 -12.84 4.00
N GLY A 79 -1.21 -12.44 2.73
CA GLY A 79 -2.47 -12.34 2.01
C GLY A 79 -3.12 -13.69 1.78
N ASP A 80 -2.37 -14.70 1.32
CA ASP A 80 -2.90 -16.04 1.01
C ASP A 80 -3.26 -16.85 2.27
N ILE A 81 -2.49 -16.70 3.35
CA ILE A 81 -2.72 -17.49 4.57
C ILE A 81 -3.68 -16.78 5.53
N TRP A 82 -3.41 -15.51 5.87
CA TRP A 82 -4.15 -14.83 6.93
C TRP A 82 -5.34 -14.04 6.41
N MET A 83 -5.14 -13.20 5.38
CA MET A 83 -6.18 -12.28 4.92
C MET A 83 -7.27 -13.00 4.14
N LYS A 84 -6.91 -13.96 3.31
CA LYS A 84 -7.86 -14.80 2.58
C LYS A 84 -8.82 -15.51 3.52
N ASN A 85 -8.30 -16.13 4.59
CA ASN A 85 -9.13 -16.79 5.58
C ASN A 85 -10.00 -15.82 6.38
N ALA A 86 -9.42 -14.66 6.79
CA ALA A 86 -10.18 -13.64 7.51
C ALA A 86 -11.33 -13.06 6.67
N LEU A 87 -11.08 -12.80 5.39
CA LEU A 87 -12.10 -12.34 4.44
C LEU A 87 -13.15 -13.41 4.15
N ALA A 88 -12.77 -14.70 4.08
CA ALA A 88 -13.72 -15.80 3.91
C ALA A 88 -14.68 -15.88 5.12
N ILE A 89 -14.14 -15.87 6.35
CA ILE A 89 -14.97 -15.89 7.58
C ILE A 89 -15.90 -14.66 7.62
N LEU A 90 -15.40 -13.48 7.18
CA LEU A 90 -16.22 -12.27 7.15
C LEU A 90 -17.40 -12.44 6.19
N ARG A 91 -17.17 -12.94 4.98
CA ARG A 91 -18.21 -13.15 3.96
C ARG A 91 -19.21 -14.24 4.33
N ASP A 92 -18.75 -15.30 5.01
CA ASP A 92 -19.64 -16.37 5.49
C ASP A 92 -20.59 -15.88 6.57
N THR A 93 -20.21 -14.79 7.27
CA THR A 93 -20.98 -14.27 8.43
C THR A 93 -21.80 -13.04 8.08
N TYR A 94 -21.32 -12.18 7.16
CA TYR A 94 -21.91 -10.90 6.85
C TYR A 94 -21.94 -10.63 5.34
N VAL A 95 -23.01 -9.95 4.89
CA VAL A 95 -23.05 -9.24 3.61
C VAL A 95 -22.80 -7.76 3.92
N VAL A 96 -21.70 -7.22 3.43
CA VAL A 96 -21.30 -5.83 3.70
C VAL A 96 -22.05 -4.91 2.75
N ASP A 97 -22.76 -3.92 3.29
CA ASP A 97 -23.33 -2.81 2.53
C ASP A 97 -22.52 -1.51 2.71
N ASN A 98 -22.82 -0.51 1.89
CA ASN A 98 -22.10 0.76 1.91
C ASN A 98 -22.20 1.46 3.27
N SER A 99 -23.35 1.43 3.94
CA SER A 99 -23.56 2.13 5.22
C SER A 99 -22.68 1.59 6.35
N MET A 100 -22.33 0.29 6.28
CA MET A 100 -21.42 -0.33 7.22
C MET A 100 -19.99 0.19 7.11
N LEU A 101 -19.65 0.92 6.04
CA LEU A 101 -18.34 1.48 5.77
C LEU A 101 -18.27 2.99 6.03
N ASP A 102 -19.38 3.61 6.39
CA ASP A 102 -19.46 5.05 6.68
C ASP A 102 -18.36 5.50 7.66
N PHE A 103 -18.14 4.71 8.71
CA PHE A 103 -17.13 5.03 9.72
C PHE A 103 -15.69 5.07 9.21
N LEU A 104 -15.40 4.50 8.03
CA LEU A 104 -14.08 4.54 7.41
C LEU A 104 -13.93 5.69 6.43
N VAL A 105 -15.00 6.06 5.73
CA VAL A 105 -14.92 6.93 4.56
C VAL A 105 -15.58 8.30 4.75
N LYS A 106 -16.66 8.40 5.53
CA LYS A 106 -17.29 9.70 5.80
C LYS A 106 -16.41 10.54 6.72
N ASP A 107 -16.24 11.80 6.36
CA ASP A 107 -15.41 12.74 7.11
C ASP A 107 -13.97 12.24 7.30
N ASN A 108 -13.46 11.44 6.35
CA ASN A 108 -12.07 10.98 6.38
C ASN A 108 -11.21 12.00 5.63
N PRO A 109 -10.29 12.70 6.34
CA PRO A 109 -9.57 13.85 5.78
C PRO A 109 -8.65 13.51 4.61
N ILE A 110 -8.25 12.24 4.43
CA ILE A 110 -7.39 11.86 3.29
C ILE A 110 -8.16 11.50 2.03
N ILE A 111 -9.47 11.26 2.13
CA ILE A 111 -10.29 10.97 0.96
C ILE A 111 -10.61 12.28 0.25
N PRO A 112 -10.28 12.42 -1.05
CA PRO A 112 -10.63 13.63 -1.81
C PRO A 112 -12.13 13.85 -1.84
N GLU A 113 -12.55 15.10 -1.74
CA GLU A 113 -13.96 15.51 -1.74
C GLU A 113 -14.73 14.89 -2.92
N GLY A 114 -15.91 14.33 -2.64
CA GLY A 114 -16.78 13.67 -3.61
C GLY A 114 -16.31 12.28 -4.04
N ARG A 115 -15.30 11.70 -3.39
CA ARG A 115 -14.82 10.33 -3.68
C ARG A 115 -15.25 9.29 -2.64
N GLU A 116 -15.95 9.70 -1.59
CA GLU A 116 -16.37 8.83 -0.48
C GLU A 116 -17.18 7.63 -0.99
N HIS A 117 -18.16 7.88 -1.84
CA HIS A 117 -19.01 6.83 -2.41
C HIS A 117 -18.22 5.83 -3.28
N ILE A 118 -17.17 6.30 -3.97
CA ILE A 118 -16.32 5.44 -4.80
C ILE A 118 -15.51 4.49 -3.92
N PHE A 119 -14.90 5.03 -2.84
CA PHE A 119 -14.20 4.21 -1.84
C PHE A 119 -15.15 3.23 -1.15
N GLN A 120 -16.35 3.67 -0.73
CA GLN A 120 -17.35 2.77 -0.15
C GLN A 120 -17.68 1.60 -1.07
N SER A 121 -17.98 1.91 -2.34
CA SER A 121 -18.36 0.88 -3.32
C SER A 121 -17.23 -0.11 -3.56
N ALA A 122 -16.01 0.37 -3.72
CA ALA A 122 -14.85 -0.48 -3.94
C ALA A 122 -14.53 -1.36 -2.73
N LEU A 123 -14.59 -0.80 -1.51
CA LEU A 123 -14.38 -1.56 -0.28
C LEU A 123 -15.50 -2.59 -0.02
N ARG A 124 -16.76 -2.25 -0.33
CA ARG A 124 -17.88 -3.19 -0.29
C ARG A 124 -17.65 -4.36 -1.23
N MET A 125 -17.27 -4.08 -2.49
CA MET A 125 -16.93 -5.11 -3.47
C MET A 125 -15.81 -6.00 -2.95
N PHE A 126 -14.73 -5.43 -2.45
CA PHE A 126 -13.60 -6.17 -1.90
C PHE A 126 -14.01 -7.09 -0.74
N LEU A 127 -14.78 -6.58 0.22
CA LEU A 127 -15.22 -7.34 1.38
C LEU A 127 -16.24 -8.44 1.04
N ASN A 128 -17.02 -8.25 -0.03
CA ASN A 128 -17.96 -9.25 -0.54
C ASN A 128 -17.34 -10.25 -1.54
N GLY A 129 -16.05 -10.08 -1.90
CA GLY A 129 -15.31 -11.01 -2.73
C GLY A 129 -15.31 -10.69 -4.23
N GLU A 130 -15.84 -9.55 -4.64
CA GLU A 130 -15.78 -8.99 -6.00
C GLU A 130 -14.39 -8.33 -6.20
N PHE A 131 -13.32 -9.16 -6.12
CA PHE A 131 -11.95 -8.65 -6.03
C PHE A 131 -11.47 -7.94 -7.29
N TYR A 132 -11.86 -8.45 -8.47
CA TYR A 132 -11.45 -7.88 -9.75
C TYR A 132 -11.94 -6.44 -9.88
N GLU A 133 -13.23 -6.22 -9.68
CA GLU A 133 -13.88 -4.90 -9.74
C GLU A 133 -13.31 -3.98 -8.66
N ALA A 134 -13.14 -4.50 -7.45
CA ALA A 134 -12.58 -3.74 -6.34
C ALA A 134 -11.17 -3.23 -6.64
N MET A 135 -10.28 -4.07 -7.16
CA MET A 135 -8.91 -3.68 -7.48
C MET A 135 -8.85 -2.61 -8.56
N HIS A 136 -9.69 -2.73 -9.61
CA HIS A 136 -9.75 -1.75 -10.71
C HIS A 136 -10.25 -0.37 -10.25
N ILE A 137 -11.00 -0.30 -9.16
CA ILE A 137 -11.42 0.97 -8.57
C ILE A 137 -10.41 1.44 -7.52
N LEU A 138 -9.96 0.56 -6.60
CA LEU A 138 -9.11 0.95 -5.48
C LEU A 138 -7.73 1.47 -5.93
N ALA A 139 -7.07 0.80 -6.86
CA ALA A 139 -5.71 1.19 -7.22
C ALA A 139 -5.61 2.63 -7.77
N PRO A 140 -6.43 3.07 -8.75
CA PRO A 140 -6.41 4.46 -9.19
C PRO A 140 -6.95 5.44 -8.13
N GLN A 141 -7.88 5.03 -7.27
CA GLN A 141 -8.38 5.91 -6.19
C GLN A 141 -7.33 6.11 -5.10
N VAL A 142 -6.54 5.09 -4.77
CA VAL A 142 -5.43 5.23 -3.80
C VAL A 142 -4.31 6.09 -4.39
N GLU A 143 -4.01 6.00 -5.69
CA GLU A 143 -3.12 6.96 -6.35
C GLU A 143 -3.63 8.39 -6.20
N ASN A 144 -4.92 8.63 -6.50
CA ASN A 144 -5.53 9.95 -6.36
C ASN A 144 -5.54 10.44 -4.91
N LEU A 145 -5.73 9.55 -3.94
CA LEU A 145 -5.65 9.84 -2.51
C LEU A 145 -4.26 10.37 -2.14
N PHE A 146 -3.18 9.68 -2.50
CA PHE A 146 -1.82 10.15 -2.23
C PHE A 146 -1.48 11.44 -2.97
N ARG A 147 -2.00 11.63 -4.18
CA ARG A 147 -1.88 12.89 -4.93
C ARG A 147 -2.56 14.04 -4.19
N ASN A 148 -3.76 13.81 -3.64
CA ASN A 148 -4.47 14.80 -2.85
C ASN A 148 -3.71 15.15 -1.57
N ILE A 149 -3.26 14.14 -0.81
CA ILE A 149 -2.45 14.37 0.39
C ILE A 149 -1.21 15.19 0.06
N ALA A 150 -0.49 14.85 -1.02
CA ALA A 150 0.70 15.59 -1.43
C ALA A 150 0.38 17.06 -1.74
N LYS A 151 -0.76 17.37 -2.37
CA LYS A 151 -1.22 18.75 -2.60
C LYS A 151 -1.52 19.49 -1.27
N GLU A 152 -2.21 18.83 -0.35
CA GLU A 152 -2.57 19.40 0.95
C GLU A 152 -1.33 19.74 1.81
N VAL A 153 -0.25 18.96 1.71
CA VAL A 153 1.01 19.25 2.41
C VAL A 153 1.94 20.20 1.63
N GLY A 154 1.46 20.80 0.53
CA GLY A 154 2.20 21.78 -0.26
C GLY A 154 3.14 21.19 -1.31
N GLY A 155 3.08 19.88 -1.55
CA GLY A 155 3.87 19.20 -2.57
C GLY A 155 3.41 19.54 -3.99
N LEU A 156 4.36 19.75 -4.90
CA LEU A 156 4.06 19.98 -6.31
C LEU A 156 3.77 18.66 -7.03
N THR A 157 2.49 18.41 -7.33
CA THR A 157 2.03 17.18 -8.01
C THR A 157 2.03 17.28 -9.52
N VAL A 158 2.35 18.45 -10.07
CA VAL A 158 2.44 18.71 -11.51
C VAL A 158 3.85 19.13 -11.90
N THR A 159 4.22 18.86 -13.14
CA THR A 159 5.40 19.39 -13.80
C THR A 159 4.97 20.36 -14.88
N LEU A 160 5.52 21.56 -14.89
CA LEU A 160 5.31 22.52 -15.98
C LEU A 160 6.23 22.17 -17.15
N LYS A 161 5.68 22.17 -18.35
CA LYS A 161 6.45 22.02 -19.60
C LYS A 161 6.84 23.37 -20.16
N ASP A 162 7.82 23.39 -21.07
CA ASP A 162 8.32 24.62 -21.70
C ASP A 162 7.25 25.36 -22.51
N ASP A 163 6.21 24.66 -22.98
CA ASP A 163 5.07 25.21 -23.71
C ASP A 163 4.00 25.84 -22.77
N GLY A 164 4.25 25.86 -21.46
CA GLY A 164 3.31 26.37 -20.45
C GLY A 164 2.20 25.39 -20.05
N SER A 165 2.13 24.19 -20.67
CA SER A 165 1.21 23.14 -20.23
C SER A 165 1.71 22.47 -18.96
N SER A 166 0.79 21.90 -18.16
CA SER A 166 1.13 21.11 -16.98
C SER A 166 0.84 19.64 -17.22
N MET A 167 1.68 18.77 -16.66
CA MET A 167 1.51 17.31 -16.66
C MET A 167 1.53 16.82 -15.22
N GLU A 168 0.58 15.96 -14.86
CA GLU A 168 0.56 15.31 -13.56
C GLU A 168 1.80 14.41 -13.41
N LYS A 169 2.45 14.51 -12.25
CA LYS A 169 3.57 13.61 -11.90
C LYS A 169 3.08 12.17 -11.74
N VAL A 170 3.92 11.21 -12.08
CA VAL A 170 3.65 9.79 -11.84
C VAL A 170 3.65 9.47 -10.34
N LEU A 171 2.95 8.42 -9.95
CA LEU A 171 2.77 8.05 -8.55
C LEU A 171 4.09 7.86 -7.79
N SER A 172 5.13 7.26 -8.41
CA SER A 172 6.44 7.10 -7.79
C SER A 172 7.07 8.43 -7.38
N SER A 173 6.97 9.44 -8.27
CA SER A 173 7.45 10.79 -7.97
C SER A 173 6.65 11.46 -6.85
N ILE A 174 5.35 11.18 -6.76
CA ILE A 174 4.49 11.72 -5.69
C ILE A 174 4.85 11.11 -4.34
N LEU A 175 4.96 9.79 -4.26
CA LEU A 175 5.29 9.08 -3.02
C LEU A 175 6.73 9.34 -2.53
N SER A 176 7.54 10.01 -3.33
CA SER A 176 8.92 10.41 -3.00
C SER A 176 9.06 11.92 -2.75
N LEU A 177 7.96 12.67 -2.71
CA LEU A 177 8.02 14.10 -2.41
C LEU A 177 8.49 14.33 -0.96
N PRO A 178 9.48 15.19 -0.72
CA PRO A 178 9.96 15.51 0.63
C PRO A 178 8.83 15.91 1.57
N GLU A 179 7.90 16.75 1.09
CA GLU A 179 6.77 17.23 1.86
C GLU A 179 5.88 16.11 2.35
N LEU A 180 5.73 15.04 1.56
CA LEU A 180 4.96 13.86 1.94
C LEU A 180 5.75 12.97 2.92
N LEU A 181 7.06 12.80 2.70
CA LEU A 181 7.94 12.02 3.58
C LEU A 181 8.09 12.65 4.97
N ASP A 182 8.03 13.98 5.07
CA ASP A 182 8.09 14.72 6.34
C ASP A 182 6.79 14.63 7.16
N CYS A 183 5.65 14.42 6.49
CA CYS A 183 4.32 14.43 7.11
C CYS A 183 3.74 13.03 7.36
N TYR A 184 4.17 12.03 6.60
CA TYR A 184 3.62 10.68 6.65
C TYR A 184 4.64 9.66 7.14
N ASP A 185 4.13 8.57 7.73
CA ASP A 185 4.93 7.43 8.11
C ASP A 185 5.58 6.78 6.87
N ASN A 186 6.90 6.76 6.86
CA ASN A 186 7.68 6.23 5.75
C ASN A 186 7.45 4.73 5.50
N ASP A 187 7.08 3.95 6.52
CA ASP A 187 6.76 2.54 6.39
C ASP A 187 5.47 2.33 5.57
N ILE A 188 4.49 3.23 5.76
CA ILE A 188 3.26 3.25 4.98
C ILE A 188 3.56 3.62 3.53
N LEU A 189 4.34 4.69 3.30
CA LEU A 189 4.70 5.16 1.96
C LEU A 189 5.50 4.11 1.19
N PHE A 190 6.49 3.46 1.84
CA PHE A 190 7.25 2.35 1.28
C PHE A 190 6.33 1.19 0.87
N THR A 191 5.42 0.80 1.77
CA THR A 191 4.47 -0.29 1.50
C THR A 191 3.62 0.01 0.27
N PHE A 192 3.01 1.20 0.18
CA PHE A 192 2.17 1.55 -0.98
C PHE A 192 2.97 1.78 -2.25
N ARG A 193 4.22 2.24 -2.17
CA ARG A 193 5.12 2.34 -3.32
C ARG A 193 5.39 0.96 -3.91
N GLY A 194 5.76 -0.01 -3.07
CA GLY A 194 5.99 -1.40 -3.48
C GLY A 194 4.74 -2.08 -4.04
N LEU A 195 3.57 -1.85 -3.43
CA LEU A 195 2.32 -2.46 -3.88
C LEU A 195 1.83 -1.90 -5.22
N LEU A 196 1.93 -0.58 -5.42
CA LEU A 196 1.27 0.09 -6.53
C LEU A 196 2.18 0.31 -7.76
N ASN A 197 3.47 0.61 -7.55
CA ASN A 197 4.28 1.20 -8.60
C ASN A 197 5.65 0.56 -8.83
N GLU A 198 6.28 -0.04 -7.82
CA GLU A 198 7.63 -0.55 -7.96
C GLU A 198 7.67 -1.87 -8.74
N GLN A 199 8.55 -1.95 -9.76
CA GLN A 199 8.73 -3.17 -10.55
C GLN A 199 9.31 -4.33 -9.73
N ALA A 200 10.10 -4.01 -8.71
CA ALA A 200 10.57 -4.99 -7.74
C ALA A 200 9.49 -5.39 -6.71
N GLY A 201 8.38 -4.66 -6.65
CA GLY A 201 7.21 -4.93 -5.81
C GLY A 201 6.08 -5.63 -6.57
N ALA A 202 4.85 -5.36 -6.15
CA ALA A 202 3.65 -5.94 -6.75
C ALA A 202 3.17 -5.21 -8.02
N ASN A 203 3.49 -3.93 -8.14
CA ASN A 203 3.21 -3.10 -9.31
C ASN A 203 1.73 -3.09 -9.77
N ILE A 204 0.79 -3.29 -8.84
CA ILE A 204 -0.64 -3.53 -9.09
C ILE A 204 -1.26 -2.44 -9.98
N ARG A 205 -0.94 -1.15 -9.70
CA ARG A 205 -1.50 -0.02 -10.44
C ARG A 205 -1.14 -0.07 -11.93
N ASN A 206 0.10 -0.41 -12.25
CA ASN A 206 0.54 -0.50 -13.64
C ASN A 206 -0.05 -1.73 -14.33
N GLU A 207 -0.11 -2.88 -13.66
CA GLU A 207 -0.78 -4.09 -14.18
C GLU A 207 -2.27 -3.83 -14.52
N ILE A 208 -2.98 -3.07 -13.67
CA ILE A 208 -4.36 -2.65 -13.90
C ILE A 208 -4.43 -1.64 -15.05
N ALA A 209 -3.58 -0.61 -15.05
CA ALA A 209 -3.62 0.44 -16.06
C ALA A 209 -3.35 -0.08 -17.48
N HIS A 210 -2.56 -1.13 -17.60
CA HIS A 210 -2.27 -1.79 -18.87
C HIS A 210 -3.23 -2.94 -19.21
N GLY A 211 -4.21 -3.24 -18.33
CA GLY A 211 -5.17 -4.34 -18.54
C GLY A 211 -4.52 -5.73 -18.51
N ILE A 212 -3.39 -5.88 -17.83
CA ILE A 212 -2.60 -7.13 -17.78
C ILE A 212 -3.06 -8.04 -16.63
N ILE A 213 -3.51 -7.44 -15.53
CA ILE A 213 -3.90 -8.18 -14.34
C ILE A 213 -5.09 -9.10 -14.61
N SER A 214 -4.98 -10.37 -14.25
CA SER A 214 -6.07 -11.32 -14.40
C SER A 214 -7.02 -11.30 -13.19
N GLU A 215 -8.26 -11.77 -13.38
CA GLU A 215 -9.22 -11.97 -12.30
C GLU A 215 -8.65 -12.86 -11.18
N TYR A 216 -7.97 -13.95 -11.56
CA TYR A 216 -7.29 -14.82 -10.60
C TYR A 216 -6.25 -14.04 -9.77
N ALA A 217 -5.41 -13.23 -10.41
CA ALA A 217 -4.40 -12.43 -9.71
C ALA A 217 -5.02 -11.47 -8.70
N CYS A 218 -6.18 -10.87 -9.01
CA CYS A 218 -6.90 -10.00 -8.07
C CYS A 218 -7.39 -10.73 -6.81
N SER A 219 -7.57 -12.05 -6.87
CA SER A 219 -7.99 -12.90 -5.74
C SER A 219 -6.83 -13.55 -4.97
N THR A 220 -5.57 -13.22 -5.31
CA THR A 220 -4.36 -13.77 -4.68
C THR A 220 -3.79 -12.87 -3.60
N GLY A 221 -2.84 -13.42 -2.84
CA GLY A 221 -2.29 -12.87 -1.62
C GLY A 221 -1.93 -11.40 -1.67
N VAL A 222 -1.21 -10.94 -2.69
CA VAL A 222 -0.76 -9.55 -2.73
C VAL A 222 -1.90 -8.55 -2.97
N CYS A 223 -2.90 -8.90 -3.78
CA CYS A 223 -4.08 -8.06 -3.99
C CYS A 223 -4.97 -8.03 -2.73
N LEU A 224 -5.11 -9.16 -2.05
CA LEU A 224 -5.80 -9.22 -0.75
C LEU A 224 -5.07 -8.39 0.30
N TYR A 225 -3.73 -8.46 0.32
CA TYR A 225 -2.91 -7.62 1.20
C TYR A 225 -3.13 -6.13 0.90
N PHE A 226 -3.12 -5.72 -0.37
CA PHE A 226 -3.38 -4.34 -0.78
C PHE A 226 -4.75 -3.84 -0.31
N GLY A 227 -5.83 -4.60 -0.55
CA GLY A 227 -7.17 -4.21 -0.10
C GLY A 227 -7.26 -4.02 1.43
N VAL A 228 -6.64 -4.92 2.21
CA VAL A 228 -6.59 -4.80 3.68
C VAL A 228 -5.70 -3.62 4.11
N ALA A 229 -4.59 -3.36 3.41
CA ALA A 229 -3.72 -2.21 3.65
C ALA A 229 -4.47 -0.87 3.43
N VAL A 230 -5.31 -0.80 2.39
CA VAL A 230 -6.18 0.37 2.16
C VAL A 230 -7.18 0.56 3.31
N ILE A 231 -7.86 -0.51 3.74
CA ILE A 231 -8.77 -0.46 4.90
C ILE A 231 -8.01 0.02 6.14
N LYS A 232 -6.81 -0.47 6.37
CA LYS A 232 -5.95 -0.04 7.48
C LYS A 232 -5.60 1.44 7.37
N LEU A 233 -5.14 1.90 6.21
CA LEU A 233 -4.80 3.31 5.98
C LEU A 233 -6.00 4.22 6.31
N LEU A 234 -7.17 3.92 5.77
CA LEU A 234 -8.39 4.67 6.03
C LEU A 234 -8.80 4.63 7.52
N SER A 235 -8.56 3.51 8.20
CA SER A 235 -8.88 3.40 9.63
C SER A 235 -7.97 4.23 10.52
N LEU A 236 -6.73 4.48 10.10
CA LEU A 236 -5.77 5.31 10.85
C LEU A 236 -6.12 6.80 10.80
N THR A 237 -6.79 7.23 9.75
CA THR A 237 -7.13 8.64 9.50
C THR A 237 -8.59 8.98 9.82
N SER A 238 -9.46 7.99 9.96
CA SER A 238 -10.87 8.20 10.26
C SER A 238 -11.12 8.60 11.71
N VAL A 239 -11.74 9.78 11.90
CA VAL A 239 -12.17 10.28 13.20
C VAL A 239 -13.20 9.34 13.85
N SER A 240 -14.15 8.85 13.06
CA SER A 240 -15.19 7.92 13.52
C SER A 240 -14.60 6.59 13.99
N CYS A 241 -13.63 6.03 13.24
CA CYS A 241 -12.92 4.82 13.63
C CYS A 241 -12.18 5.01 14.96
N TYR A 242 -11.49 6.13 15.13
CA TYR A 242 -10.84 6.48 16.39
C TYR A 242 -11.81 6.55 17.57
N GLN A 243 -12.97 7.19 17.40
CA GLN A 243 -14.00 7.29 18.44
C GLN A 243 -14.57 5.91 18.84
N ILE A 244 -14.87 5.05 17.87
CA ILE A 244 -15.36 3.69 18.12
C ILE A 244 -14.32 2.90 18.93
N LEU A 245 -13.06 2.98 18.54
CA LEU A 245 -11.96 2.30 19.24
C LEU A 245 -11.78 2.83 20.67
N LYS A 246 -11.80 4.14 20.85
CA LYS A 246 -11.72 4.80 22.16
C LYS A 246 -12.84 4.34 23.11
N ASN A 247 -14.08 4.31 22.63
CA ASN A 247 -15.24 3.90 23.41
C ASN A 247 -15.23 2.41 23.75
N SER A 248 -14.61 1.56 22.94
CA SER A 248 -14.54 0.12 23.17
C SER A 248 -13.54 -0.31 24.25
N LYS A 249 -12.85 0.61 24.94
CA LYS A 249 -11.79 0.37 25.94
C LYS A 249 -10.65 -0.56 25.48
N LYS A 250 -10.52 -0.79 24.17
CA LYS A 250 -9.53 -1.70 23.58
C LYS A 250 -8.25 -1.00 23.11
N LEU A 251 -8.05 0.26 23.50
CA LEU A 251 -6.97 1.15 23.01
C LEU A 251 -5.58 0.91 23.61
N LYS A 252 -5.27 -0.26 24.16
CA LYS A 252 -3.91 -0.46 24.73
C LYS A 252 -2.76 -0.44 23.70
N HIS A 253 -3.04 -0.43 22.40
CA HIS A 253 -2.03 -0.51 21.33
C HIS A 253 -2.33 0.37 20.10
N PHE A 254 -3.13 1.42 20.24
CA PHE A 254 -3.34 2.38 19.17
C PHE A 254 -2.44 3.59 19.43
N GLU A 255 -1.33 3.71 18.71
CA GLU A 255 -0.59 4.97 18.65
C GLU A 255 -1.46 5.98 17.90
N VAL A 256 -1.97 6.94 18.65
CA VAL A 256 -2.70 8.09 18.09
C VAL A 256 -1.73 8.84 17.17
N PRO A 257 -2.10 9.16 15.92
CA PRO A 257 -1.34 10.13 15.13
C PRO A 257 -1.13 11.36 16.02
N LYS A 258 0.11 11.79 16.21
CA LYS A 258 0.41 12.95 17.05
C LYS A 258 -0.47 14.11 16.60
N LYS A 259 -1.05 14.84 17.53
CA LYS A 259 -1.96 15.98 17.29
C LYS A 259 -1.41 17.00 16.27
N ASP A 260 -0.10 16.98 16.05
CA ASP A 260 0.63 17.82 15.10
C ASP A 260 0.52 17.32 13.66
N ALA A 261 0.26 16.05 13.40
CA ALA A 261 -0.03 15.54 12.05
C ALA A 261 -1.45 15.94 11.57
N LEU A 262 -2.36 16.24 12.50
CA LEU A 262 -3.70 16.75 12.18
C LEU A 262 -3.73 18.28 12.04
N LYS A 263 -2.67 19.01 12.43
CA LYS A 263 -2.59 20.48 12.30
C LYS A 263 -2.28 20.95 10.88
N VAL A 264 -1.92 20.07 9.97
CA VAL A 264 -1.68 20.39 8.56
C VAL A 264 -2.98 20.41 7.75
N ILE A 265 -4.14 20.11 8.40
CA ILE A 265 -5.45 20.03 7.74
C ILE A 265 -6.41 21.15 8.24
N HIS A 266 -5.86 22.34 8.52
CA HIS A 266 -6.68 23.56 8.74
C HIS A 266 -6.06 24.77 8.04
#